data_6a7e79d96c86db0d1fac9d40cea91fd9
#
_entry.id   6a7e79d96c86db0d1fac9d40cea91fd9
#
_cell.length_a   1.000
_cell.length_b   1.000
_cell.length_c   1.000
_cell.angle_alpha   90.00
_cell.angle_beta   90.00
_cell.angle_gamma   90.00
#
_symmetry.space_group_name_H-M   'P 1'
#
loop_
_entity.id
_entity.type
_entity.pdbx_description
1 polymer ?
#
loop_
_entity_poly.entity_id
_entity_poly.type
_entity_poly.pdbx_seq_one_letter_code
_entity_poly.pdbx_strand_id
1 'polypeptide(L)'
;MDKRQELMNHAVHFFSIKGFHQTSVQEIAKAAGISKGAFYKHFDSKEGIFVEILKQYHEDLTRDLNSTDFEPGLTNREFFKKKLLLEIERTVMNKEFFLMVFKDFPANDNELMQNLLQELRMAQLVLHKYSLLEVYGNRAEPFIYDLVTIFEGIKKEYYFYLIFENRPIDKELLAEFIVSSLDAIVNHSEKINPVLTDFTSSISPLEEAFNQLEEQIKQTSSKREEHLSAFLMLKEEMGKKDSKSFLIDALLDYLKQEESLATELSTLEKFI
;
A
#
# COMPACT_ATOMS: atom_id res chain seq x y z
N MET A 1 16.77 -21.34 -5.34
CA MET A 1 15.79 -20.25 -5.52
C MET A 1 14.42 -20.90 -5.63
N ASP A 2 13.41 -20.42 -4.92
CA ASP A 2 12.06 -20.96 -5.04
C ASP A 2 11.54 -20.71 -6.46
N LYS A 3 10.85 -21.70 -7.05
CA LYS A 3 10.30 -21.60 -8.41
C LYS A 3 9.29 -20.45 -8.55
N ARG A 4 8.58 -20.13 -7.49
CA ARG A 4 7.68 -18.99 -7.42
C ARG A 4 8.44 -17.67 -7.65
N GLN A 5 9.60 -17.51 -6.98
CA GLN A 5 10.45 -16.33 -7.13
C GLN A 5 11.08 -16.22 -8.52
N GLU A 6 11.49 -17.35 -9.12
CA GLU A 6 12.00 -17.34 -10.50
C GLU A 6 10.94 -16.86 -11.49
N LEU A 7 9.70 -17.33 -11.34
CA LEU A 7 8.56 -16.88 -12.16
C LEU A 7 8.34 -15.38 -12.01
N MET A 8 8.34 -14.83 -10.80
CA MET A 8 8.18 -13.41 -10.54
C MET A 8 9.31 -12.59 -11.18
N ASN A 9 10.56 -13.02 -11.04
CA ASN A 9 11.71 -12.34 -11.64
C ASN A 9 11.61 -12.29 -13.19
N HIS A 10 11.23 -13.41 -13.82
CA HIS A 10 11.00 -13.42 -15.26
C HIS A 10 9.79 -12.57 -15.68
N ALA A 11 8.72 -12.56 -14.89
CA ALA A 11 7.57 -11.72 -15.13
C ALA A 11 7.93 -10.24 -15.08
N VAL A 12 8.64 -9.77 -14.04
CA VAL A 12 9.14 -8.40 -13.92
C VAL A 12 9.96 -8.01 -15.15
N HIS A 13 10.90 -8.88 -15.57
CA HIS A 13 11.74 -8.66 -16.75
C HIS A 13 10.90 -8.47 -18.02
N PHE A 14 9.96 -9.38 -18.31
CA PHE A 14 9.13 -9.27 -19.50
C PHE A 14 8.14 -8.09 -19.43
N PHE A 15 7.55 -7.83 -18.28
CA PHE A 15 6.66 -6.70 -18.09
C PHE A 15 7.38 -5.38 -18.32
N SER A 16 8.60 -5.23 -17.83
CA SER A 16 9.41 -4.01 -18.02
C SER A 16 9.83 -3.77 -19.48
N ILE A 17 10.13 -4.83 -20.25
CA ILE A 17 10.63 -4.68 -21.63
C ILE A 17 9.50 -4.47 -22.64
N LYS A 18 8.41 -5.23 -22.55
CA LYS A 18 7.36 -5.25 -23.57
C LYS A 18 5.96 -4.92 -23.06
N GLY A 19 5.84 -4.63 -21.76
CA GLY A 19 4.57 -4.30 -21.11
C GLY A 19 3.80 -5.53 -20.63
N PHE A 20 2.85 -5.28 -19.74
CA PHE A 20 2.02 -6.31 -19.15
C PHE A 20 1.15 -7.02 -20.20
N HIS A 21 0.43 -6.24 -21.03
CA HIS A 21 -0.53 -6.81 -22.00
C HIS A 21 0.12 -7.69 -23.04
N GLN A 22 1.33 -7.35 -23.52
CA GLN A 22 2.05 -8.11 -24.53
C GLN A 22 2.82 -9.33 -23.98
N THR A 23 2.91 -9.47 -22.67
CA THR A 23 3.57 -10.60 -22.01
C THR A 23 2.58 -11.73 -21.81
N SER A 24 2.94 -12.95 -22.24
CA SER A 24 2.12 -14.15 -22.05
C SER A 24 2.62 -15.02 -20.90
N VAL A 25 1.69 -15.71 -20.22
CA VAL A 25 2.03 -16.74 -19.20
C VAL A 25 2.97 -17.82 -19.76
N GLN A 26 2.82 -18.16 -21.04
CA GLN A 26 3.67 -19.17 -21.68
C GLN A 26 5.13 -18.75 -21.78
N GLU A 27 5.39 -17.47 -22.05
CA GLU A 27 6.76 -16.93 -22.13
C GLU A 27 7.40 -16.89 -20.74
N ILE A 28 6.67 -16.44 -19.71
CA ILE A 28 7.13 -16.45 -18.33
C ILE A 28 7.47 -17.87 -17.88
N ALA A 29 6.56 -18.82 -18.09
CA ALA A 29 6.75 -20.22 -17.73
C ALA A 29 7.94 -20.84 -18.45
N LYS A 30 8.07 -20.61 -19.78
CA LYS A 30 9.19 -21.10 -20.60
C LYS A 30 10.53 -20.56 -20.10
N ALA A 31 10.61 -19.28 -19.76
CA ALA A 31 11.82 -18.66 -19.22
C ALA A 31 12.23 -19.26 -17.88
N ALA A 32 11.27 -19.59 -17.03
CA ALA A 32 11.48 -20.28 -15.78
C ALA A 32 11.72 -21.81 -15.92
N GLY A 33 11.75 -22.34 -17.16
CA GLY A 33 12.00 -23.76 -17.43
C GLY A 33 10.85 -24.70 -17.06
N ILE A 34 9.60 -24.20 -17.03
CA ILE A 34 8.41 -25.01 -16.71
C ILE A 34 7.34 -24.91 -17.80
N SER A 35 6.38 -25.82 -17.76
CA SER A 35 5.21 -25.77 -18.66
C SER A 35 4.20 -24.71 -18.22
N LYS A 36 3.35 -24.25 -19.17
CA LYS A 36 2.22 -23.37 -18.87
C LYS A 36 1.29 -23.97 -17.78
N GLY A 37 1.05 -25.29 -17.82
CA GLY A 37 0.25 -25.97 -16.80
C GLY A 37 0.91 -25.97 -15.41
N ALA A 38 2.25 -26.00 -15.35
CA ALA A 38 2.98 -25.90 -14.09
C ALA A 38 2.97 -24.47 -13.52
N PHE A 39 2.89 -23.43 -14.36
CA PHE A 39 2.71 -22.04 -13.90
C PHE A 39 1.44 -21.90 -13.04
N TYR A 40 0.33 -22.49 -13.48
CA TYR A 40 -0.96 -22.41 -12.78
C TYR A 40 -1.01 -23.17 -11.44
N LYS A 41 0.07 -23.89 -11.09
CA LYS A 41 0.24 -24.42 -9.72
C LYS A 41 0.82 -23.37 -8.75
N HIS A 42 1.37 -22.28 -9.29
CA HIS A 42 2.00 -21.22 -8.51
C HIS A 42 1.17 -19.93 -8.49
N PHE A 43 0.52 -19.61 -9.60
CA PHE A 43 -0.28 -18.38 -9.77
C PHE A 43 -1.51 -18.67 -10.63
N ASP A 44 -2.67 -18.19 -10.17
CA ASP A 44 -3.95 -18.43 -10.85
C ASP A 44 -4.07 -17.70 -12.20
N SER A 45 -3.36 -16.57 -12.35
CA SER A 45 -3.40 -15.74 -13.56
C SER A 45 -2.13 -14.91 -13.73
N LYS A 46 -2.04 -14.21 -14.86
CA LYS A 46 -1.00 -13.19 -15.11
C LYS A 46 -1.20 -11.97 -14.22
N GLU A 47 -2.44 -11.62 -13.94
CA GLU A 47 -2.81 -10.58 -12.98
C GLU A 47 -2.40 -10.96 -11.56
N GLY A 48 -2.60 -12.23 -11.18
CA GLY A 48 -2.21 -12.75 -9.86
C GLY A 48 -0.71 -12.64 -9.59
N ILE A 49 0.14 -13.02 -10.55
CA ILE A 49 1.59 -12.86 -10.38
C ILE A 49 1.99 -11.38 -10.34
N PHE A 50 1.31 -10.50 -11.07
CA PHE A 50 1.57 -9.07 -11.05
C PHE A 50 1.22 -8.42 -9.70
N VAL A 51 0.06 -8.77 -9.14
CA VAL A 51 -0.37 -8.38 -7.79
C VAL A 51 0.68 -8.79 -6.75
N GLU A 52 1.16 -10.02 -6.83
CA GLU A 52 2.18 -10.54 -5.91
C GLU A 52 3.51 -9.80 -6.03
N ILE A 53 3.92 -9.44 -7.25
CA ILE A 53 5.13 -8.64 -7.50
C ILE A 53 5.00 -7.25 -6.83
N LEU A 54 3.85 -6.58 -6.97
CA LEU A 54 3.60 -5.28 -6.33
C LEU A 54 3.64 -5.39 -4.80
N LYS A 55 3.00 -6.41 -4.23
CA LYS A 55 3.00 -6.67 -2.79
C LYS A 55 4.42 -6.93 -2.29
N GLN A 56 5.15 -7.81 -2.97
CA GLN A 56 6.54 -8.10 -2.59
C GLN A 56 7.43 -6.87 -2.67
N TYR A 57 7.29 -6.04 -3.71
CA TYR A 57 8.05 -4.79 -3.80
C TYR A 57 7.79 -3.88 -2.59
N HIS A 58 6.52 -3.73 -2.21
CA HIS A 58 6.14 -2.92 -1.05
C HIS A 58 6.67 -3.50 0.27
N GLU A 59 6.56 -4.83 0.46
CA GLU A 59 7.08 -5.52 1.63
C GLU A 59 8.60 -5.41 1.73
N ASP A 60 9.31 -5.61 0.61
CA ASP A 60 10.78 -5.51 0.56
C ASP A 60 11.23 -4.08 0.89
N LEU A 61 10.58 -3.07 0.33
CA LEU A 61 10.87 -1.67 0.65
C LEU A 61 10.61 -1.39 2.14
N THR A 62 9.47 -1.80 2.67
CA THR A 62 9.11 -1.59 4.08
C THR A 62 10.10 -2.30 5.01
N ARG A 63 10.50 -3.52 4.67
CA ARG A 63 11.51 -4.28 5.43
C ARG A 63 12.86 -3.57 5.40
N ASP A 64 13.32 -3.11 4.24
CA ASP A 64 14.59 -2.41 4.10
C ASP A 64 14.59 -1.09 4.89
N LEU A 65 13.47 -0.35 4.86
CA LEU A 65 13.31 0.89 5.65
C LEU A 65 13.29 0.64 7.16
N ASN A 66 12.84 -0.54 7.59
CA ASN A 66 12.79 -0.92 9.01
C ASN A 66 14.07 -1.63 9.49
N SER A 67 14.79 -2.32 8.61
CA SER A 67 15.98 -3.13 8.94
C SER A 67 17.29 -2.36 8.83
N THR A 68 17.26 -1.09 8.45
CA THR A 68 18.47 -0.27 8.40
C THR A 68 19.05 -0.15 9.80
N ASP A 69 20.08 -0.95 10.10
CA ASP A 69 20.98 -0.79 11.24
C ASP A 69 21.73 0.51 11.02
N PHE A 70 21.13 1.59 11.52
CA PHE A 70 21.76 2.89 11.43
C PHE A 70 22.89 2.99 12.43
N GLU A 71 23.92 3.71 12.04
CA GLU A 71 25.05 4.03 12.90
C GLU A 71 24.55 4.62 14.24
N PRO A 72 25.05 4.13 15.38
CA PRO A 72 24.67 4.68 16.67
C PRO A 72 24.96 6.19 16.72
N GLY A 73 23.97 6.99 17.11
CA GLY A 73 24.13 8.42 17.32
C GLY A 73 23.50 9.33 16.26
N LEU A 74 22.80 8.78 15.26
CA LEU A 74 22.01 9.60 14.33
C LEU A 74 20.81 10.22 15.04
N THR A 75 20.54 11.48 14.68
CA THR A 75 19.27 12.13 15.04
C THR A 75 18.11 11.56 14.22
N ASN A 76 16.87 11.67 14.72
CA ASN A 76 15.67 11.23 13.98
C ASN A 76 15.59 11.88 12.59
N ARG A 77 16.05 13.13 12.44
CA ARG A 77 16.12 13.84 11.16
C ARG A 77 17.09 13.17 10.18
N GLU A 78 18.30 12.84 10.64
CA GLU A 78 19.30 12.15 9.79
C GLU A 78 18.83 10.75 9.42
N PHE A 79 18.22 10.06 10.37
CA PHE A 79 17.61 8.77 10.13
C PHE A 79 16.53 8.82 9.05
N PHE A 80 15.61 9.77 9.16
CA PHE A 80 14.55 9.98 8.17
C PHE A 80 15.13 10.32 6.78
N LYS A 81 16.18 11.19 6.72
CA LYS A 81 16.85 11.50 5.47
C LYS A 81 17.46 10.25 4.81
N LYS A 82 18.11 9.38 5.58
CA LYS A 82 18.66 8.12 5.06
C LYS A 82 17.57 7.18 4.55
N LYS A 83 16.45 7.05 5.26
CA LYS A 83 15.29 6.28 4.79
C LYS A 83 14.74 6.84 3.47
N LEU A 84 14.57 8.14 3.39
CA LEU A 84 14.10 8.81 2.18
C LEU A 84 15.06 8.61 1.00
N LEU A 85 16.37 8.72 1.22
CA LEU A 85 17.38 8.46 0.18
C LEU A 85 17.27 7.01 -0.33
N LEU A 86 17.16 6.02 0.57
CA LEU A 86 16.99 4.63 0.21
C LEU A 86 15.71 4.41 -0.62
N GLU A 87 14.61 5.04 -0.24
CA GLU A 87 13.34 4.97 -0.99
C GLU A 87 13.49 5.56 -2.40
N ILE A 88 14.14 6.73 -2.54
CA ILE A 88 14.43 7.35 -3.84
C ILE A 88 15.30 6.42 -4.70
N GLU A 89 16.35 5.85 -4.14
CA GLU A 89 17.26 4.94 -4.86
C GLU A 89 16.54 3.69 -5.34
N ARG A 90 15.75 3.04 -4.48
CA ARG A 90 14.95 1.87 -4.82
C ARG A 90 13.94 2.16 -5.93
N THR A 91 13.27 3.31 -5.86
CA THR A 91 12.30 3.72 -6.88
C THR A 91 12.98 3.93 -8.23
N VAL A 92 14.13 4.60 -8.25
CA VAL A 92 14.91 4.82 -9.49
C VAL A 92 15.50 3.53 -10.05
N MET A 93 15.98 2.61 -9.20
CA MET A 93 16.46 1.29 -9.64
C MET A 93 15.38 0.46 -10.35
N ASN A 94 14.12 0.61 -9.94
CA ASN A 94 12.97 -0.12 -10.49
C ASN A 94 12.15 0.74 -11.48
N LYS A 95 12.73 1.81 -12.04
CA LYS A 95 12.01 2.78 -12.88
C LYS A 95 11.25 2.13 -14.06
N GLU A 96 11.86 1.14 -14.73
CA GLU A 96 11.24 0.47 -15.88
C GLU A 96 9.96 -0.28 -15.49
N PHE A 97 9.96 -0.86 -14.29
CA PHE A 97 8.76 -1.49 -13.75
C PHE A 97 7.66 -0.46 -13.43
N PHE A 98 8.02 0.66 -12.81
CA PHE A 98 7.05 1.74 -12.54
C PHE A 98 6.50 2.37 -13.81
N LEU A 99 7.36 2.60 -14.83
CA LEU A 99 6.92 3.09 -16.14
C LEU A 99 5.88 2.16 -16.76
N MET A 100 6.07 0.85 -16.68
CA MET A 100 5.13 -0.15 -17.16
C MET A 100 3.82 -0.10 -16.34
N VAL A 101 3.89 -0.04 -15.01
CA VAL A 101 2.69 0.07 -14.15
C VAL A 101 1.84 1.28 -14.55
N PHE A 102 2.45 2.44 -14.71
CA PHE A 102 1.73 3.66 -15.11
C PHE A 102 1.17 3.60 -16.52
N LYS A 103 1.84 2.91 -17.45
CA LYS A 103 1.43 2.81 -18.85
C LYS A 103 0.30 1.80 -19.04
N ASP A 104 0.44 0.62 -18.44
CA ASP A 104 -0.41 -0.53 -18.74
C ASP A 104 -1.61 -0.66 -17.79
N PHE A 105 -1.59 0.07 -16.65
CA PHE A 105 -2.69 0.08 -15.68
C PHE A 105 -3.18 1.50 -15.41
N PRO A 106 -3.82 2.16 -16.41
CA PRO A 106 -4.51 3.40 -16.13
C PRO A 106 -5.60 3.17 -15.06
N ALA A 107 -5.76 4.13 -14.17
CA ALA A 107 -6.50 4.02 -12.91
C ALA A 107 -7.97 3.53 -13.00
N ASN A 108 -8.52 3.30 -14.19
CA ASN A 108 -9.95 3.05 -14.38
C ASN A 108 -10.34 1.66 -14.91
N ASP A 109 -9.39 0.77 -15.25
CA ASP A 109 -9.74 -0.42 -16.03
C ASP A 109 -9.84 -1.74 -15.24
N ASN A 110 -9.39 -1.78 -13.97
CA ASN A 110 -9.41 -3.03 -13.19
C ASN A 110 -9.61 -2.73 -11.69
N GLU A 111 -10.78 -3.09 -11.16
CA GLU A 111 -11.17 -2.88 -9.77
C GLU A 111 -10.20 -3.54 -8.77
N LEU A 112 -9.74 -4.77 -9.05
CA LEU A 112 -8.77 -5.47 -8.21
C LEU A 112 -7.45 -4.68 -8.10
N MET A 113 -6.99 -4.12 -9.23
CA MET A 113 -5.78 -3.32 -9.27
C MET A 113 -5.95 -1.97 -8.55
N GLN A 114 -7.11 -1.32 -8.73
CA GLN A 114 -7.44 -0.07 -8.03
C GLN A 114 -7.42 -0.27 -6.52
N ASN A 115 -8.07 -1.32 -6.03
CA ASN A 115 -8.12 -1.65 -4.60
C ASN A 115 -6.72 -1.93 -4.05
N LEU A 116 -5.90 -2.70 -4.76
CA LEU A 116 -4.51 -2.96 -4.36
C LEU A 116 -3.68 -1.68 -4.31
N LEU A 117 -3.73 -0.85 -5.36
CA LEU A 117 -2.97 0.41 -5.39
C LEU A 117 -3.43 1.37 -4.29
N GLN A 118 -4.72 1.39 -3.98
CA GLN A 118 -5.25 2.17 -2.86
C GLN A 118 -4.76 1.63 -1.51
N GLU A 119 -4.79 0.30 -1.31
CA GLU A 119 -4.27 -0.35 -0.10
C GLU A 119 -2.78 -0.02 0.11
N LEU A 120 -1.96 -0.19 -0.92
CA LEU A 120 -0.53 0.12 -0.87
C LEU A 120 -0.27 1.60 -0.59
N ARG A 121 -1.06 2.49 -1.22
CA ARG A 121 -0.98 3.93 -0.96
C ARG A 121 -1.31 4.26 0.50
N MET A 122 -2.37 3.69 1.05
CA MET A 122 -2.76 3.92 2.45
C MET A 122 -1.67 3.43 3.41
N ALA A 123 -1.12 2.24 3.19
CA ALA A 123 -0.01 1.72 3.98
C ALA A 123 1.20 2.67 3.96
N GLN A 124 1.53 3.22 2.79
CA GLN A 124 2.62 4.18 2.64
C GLN A 124 2.35 5.51 3.38
N LEU A 125 1.14 6.07 3.26
CA LEU A 125 0.76 7.29 3.98
C LEU A 125 0.87 7.11 5.51
N VAL A 126 0.43 5.97 6.02
CA VAL A 126 0.53 5.62 7.45
C VAL A 126 2.00 5.48 7.88
N LEU A 127 2.84 4.80 7.09
CA LEU A 127 4.28 4.68 7.35
C LEU A 127 4.95 6.06 7.43
N HIS A 128 4.66 6.94 6.47
CA HIS A 128 5.22 8.30 6.44
C HIS A 128 4.70 9.18 7.59
N LYS A 129 3.44 9.01 7.98
CA LYS A 129 2.89 9.68 9.16
C LYS A 129 3.72 9.37 10.42
N TYR A 130 3.97 8.10 10.68
CA TYR A 130 4.77 7.71 11.84
C TYR A 130 6.22 8.19 11.73
N SER A 131 6.83 8.09 10.56
CA SER A 131 8.19 8.58 10.34
C SER A 131 8.31 10.10 10.58
N LEU A 132 7.34 10.90 10.15
CA LEU A 132 7.33 12.34 10.39
C LEU A 132 7.04 12.70 11.86
N LEU A 133 6.19 11.93 12.54
CA LEU A 133 5.97 12.08 13.97
C LEU A 133 7.22 11.75 14.79
N GLU A 134 8.02 10.76 14.38
CA GLU A 134 9.32 10.47 15.01
C GLU A 134 10.29 11.63 14.90
N VAL A 135 10.29 12.35 13.78
CA VAL A 135 11.17 13.52 13.56
C VAL A 135 10.71 14.76 14.30
N TYR A 136 9.41 15.08 14.18
CA TYR A 136 8.87 16.39 14.56
C TYR A 136 8.03 16.38 15.83
N GLY A 137 7.58 15.20 16.27
CA GLY A 137 6.78 15.02 17.49
C GLY A 137 5.52 15.89 17.50
N ASN A 138 5.20 16.41 18.69
CA ASN A 138 4.00 17.21 18.94
C ASN A 138 3.90 18.49 18.08
N ARG A 139 5.01 18.94 17.47
CA ARG A 139 4.97 20.12 16.59
C ARG A 139 4.27 19.85 15.27
N ALA A 140 4.36 18.62 14.76
CA ALA A 140 3.71 18.22 13.52
C ALA A 140 2.31 17.62 13.74
N GLU A 141 2.03 17.11 14.94
CA GLU A 141 0.79 16.38 15.26
C GLU A 141 -0.49 17.13 14.85
N PRO A 142 -0.65 18.45 15.09
CA PRO A 142 -1.88 19.17 14.75
C PRO A 142 -2.21 19.19 13.24
N PHE A 143 -1.21 19.06 12.36
CA PHE A 143 -1.37 19.12 10.90
C PHE A 143 -0.63 17.97 10.20
N ILE A 144 -0.48 16.85 10.88
CA ILE A 144 0.32 15.71 10.37
C ILE A 144 -0.18 15.17 9.03
N TYR A 145 -1.50 15.16 8.80
CA TYR A 145 -2.07 14.67 7.55
C TYR A 145 -1.76 15.59 6.37
N ASP A 146 -1.79 16.91 6.61
CA ASP A 146 -1.37 17.89 5.60
C ASP A 146 0.15 17.80 5.34
N LEU A 147 0.96 17.62 6.39
CA LEU A 147 2.41 17.49 6.25
C LEU A 147 2.79 16.25 5.44
N VAL A 148 2.14 15.10 5.67
CA VAL A 148 2.32 13.89 4.86
C VAL A 148 1.89 14.14 3.42
N THR A 149 0.77 14.83 3.21
CA THR A 149 0.27 15.15 1.86
C THR A 149 1.24 16.04 1.09
N ILE A 150 1.83 17.04 1.75
CA ILE A 150 2.88 17.89 1.16
C ILE A 150 4.12 17.06 0.83
N PHE A 151 4.58 16.23 1.76
CA PHE A 151 5.72 15.33 1.56
C PHE A 151 5.53 14.42 0.34
N GLU A 152 4.37 13.75 0.27
CA GLU A 152 4.03 12.90 -0.87
C GLU A 152 3.91 13.69 -2.19
N GLY A 153 3.36 14.90 -2.14
CA GLY A 153 3.26 15.78 -3.30
C GLY A 153 4.64 16.15 -3.86
N ILE A 154 5.58 16.53 -3.00
CA ILE A 154 6.95 16.84 -3.40
C ILE A 154 7.62 15.58 -3.99
N LYS A 155 7.56 14.43 -3.30
CA LYS A 155 8.12 13.17 -3.79
C LYS A 155 7.59 12.79 -5.16
N LYS A 156 6.25 12.82 -5.31
CA LYS A 156 5.57 12.47 -6.56
C LYS A 156 6.09 13.26 -7.74
N GLU A 157 6.25 14.57 -7.58
CA GLU A 157 6.75 15.43 -8.67
C GLU A 157 8.20 15.14 -9.00
N TYR A 158 9.08 14.96 -8.00
CA TYR A 158 10.47 14.60 -8.27
C TYR A 158 10.62 13.18 -8.84
N TYR A 159 9.77 12.24 -8.45
CA TYR A 159 9.74 10.90 -9.08
C TYR A 159 9.30 10.98 -10.54
N PHE A 160 8.37 11.88 -10.88
CA PHE A 160 8.02 12.15 -12.27
C PHE A 160 9.24 12.59 -13.07
N TYR A 161 10.01 13.56 -12.57
CA TYR A 161 11.24 14.01 -13.24
C TYR A 161 12.30 12.90 -13.35
N LEU A 162 12.51 12.11 -12.32
CA LEU A 162 13.52 11.04 -12.30
C LEU A 162 13.15 9.87 -13.21
N ILE A 163 11.87 9.46 -13.23
CA ILE A 163 11.40 8.25 -13.89
C ILE A 163 10.97 8.54 -15.33
N PHE A 164 10.11 9.55 -15.54
CA PHE A 164 9.51 9.83 -16.85
C PHE A 164 10.36 10.77 -17.70
N GLU A 165 10.94 11.79 -17.10
CA GLU A 165 11.79 12.74 -17.84
C GLU A 165 13.27 12.36 -17.81
N ASN A 166 13.65 11.36 -17.02
CA ASN A 166 15.03 10.88 -16.86
C ASN A 166 16.03 12.02 -16.57
N ARG A 167 15.60 13.00 -15.74
CA ARG A 167 16.47 14.13 -15.35
C ARG A 167 17.60 13.66 -14.44
N PRO A 168 18.83 14.13 -14.65
CA PRO A 168 19.98 13.81 -13.79
C PRO A 168 19.90 14.60 -12.49
N ILE A 169 19.08 14.18 -11.54
CA ILE A 169 18.93 14.80 -10.23
C ILE A 169 19.79 14.03 -9.23
N ASP A 170 20.61 14.76 -8.47
CA ASP A 170 21.36 14.19 -7.35
C ASP A 170 20.39 13.78 -6.23
N LYS A 171 20.43 12.51 -5.87
CA LYS A 171 19.46 11.90 -4.94
C LYS A 171 19.69 12.31 -3.50
N GLU A 172 20.98 12.50 -3.09
CA GLU A 172 21.30 12.98 -1.74
C GLU A 172 20.88 14.43 -1.57
N LEU A 173 21.12 15.27 -2.58
CA LEU A 173 20.68 16.65 -2.59
C LEU A 173 19.15 16.74 -2.59
N LEU A 174 18.46 15.86 -3.32
CA LEU A 174 17.01 15.79 -3.32
C LEU A 174 16.48 15.41 -1.94
N ALA A 175 17.04 14.38 -1.30
CA ALA A 175 16.62 13.97 0.04
C ALA A 175 16.82 15.09 1.05
N GLU A 176 17.96 15.79 1.02
CA GLU A 176 18.24 16.94 1.89
C GLU A 176 17.27 18.10 1.61
N PHE A 177 16.98 18.40 0.36
CA PHE A 177 16.04 19.45 -0.03
C PHE A 177 14.64 19.17 0.51
N ILE A 178 14.16 17.93 0.37
CA ILE A 178 12.83 17.54 0.88
C ILE A 178 12.77 17.69 2.40
N VAL A 179 13.77 17.14 3.12
CA VAL A 179 13.80 17.21 4.58
C VAL A 179 13.88 18.67 5.06
N SER A 180 14.73 19.48 4.45
CA SER A 180 14.86 20.90 4.80
C SER A 180 13.59 21.70 4.50
N SER A 181 12.84 21.33 3.45
CA SER A 181 11.53 21.93 3.16
C SER A 181 10.50 21.60 4.24
N LEU A 182 10.48 20.36 4.71
CA LEU A 182 9.61 19.95 5.83
C LEU A 182 10.01 20.63 7.13
N ASP A 183 11.32 20.76 7.42
CA ASP A 183 11.84 21.52 8.56
C ASP A 183 11.31 22.96 8.54
N ALA A 184 11.39 23.63 7.39
CA ALA A 184 10.92 25.02 7.24
C ALA A 184 9.41 25.14 7.51
N ILE A 185 8.60 24.18 7.00
CA ILE A 185 7.15 24.15 7.25
C ILE A 185 6.86 23.98 8.74
N VAL A 186 7.47 22.97 9.38
CA VAL A 186 7.21 22.67 10.80
C VAL A 186 7.70 23.81 11.72
N ASN A 187 8.82 24.46 11.38
CA ASN A 187 9.34 25.60 12.16
C ASN A 187 8.46 26.86 12.07
N HIS A 188 7.55 26.94 11.08
CA HIS A 188 6.63 28.06 10.90
C HIS A 188 5.16 27.62 11.01
N SER A 189 4.91 26.48 11.65
CA SER A 189 3.58 25.85 11.73
C SER A 189 2.54 26.67 12.53
N GLU A 190 2.96 27.62 13.36
CA GLU A 190 2.04 28.49 14.13
C GLU A 190 0.99 29.24 13.28
N LYS A 191 1.25 29.36 11.96
CA LYS A 191 0.37 30.02 10.99
C LYS A 191 -0.42 29.04 10.12
N ILE A 192 -0.23 27.73 10.34
CA ILE A 192 -0.86 26.69 9.52
C ILE A 192 -2.15 26.25 10.22
N ASN A 193 -3.28 26.42 9.52
CA ASN A 193 -4.54 25.80 9.91
C ASN A 193 -4.65 24.46 9.18
N PRO A 194 -4.83 23.35 9.91
CA PRO A 194 -5.01 22.02 9.29
C PRO A 194 -6.23 22.00 8.37
N VAL A 195 -6.09 21.34 7.22
CA VAL A 195 -7.17 21.09 6.25
C VAL A 195 -7.67 19.66 6.36
N LEU A 196 -6.75 18.72 6.59
CA LEU A 196 -7.04 17.29 6.67
C LEU A 196 -7.07 16.82 8.13
N THR A 197 -8.08 16.05 8.48
CA THR A 197 -8.21 15.40 9.79
C THR A 197 -7.78 13.93 9.76
N ASP A 198 -7.73 13.33 8.57
CA ASP A 198 -7.34 11.94 8.32
C ASP A 198 -6.94 11.73 6.85
N PHE A 199 -6.57 10.49 6.48
CA PHE A 199 -6.31 10.10 5.08
C PHE A 199 -7.54 9.50 4.38
N THR A 200 -8.66 9.40 5.07
CA THR A 200 -9.80 8.57 4.66
C THR A 200 -10.80 9.27 3.74
N SER A 201 -10.47 10.43 3.17
CA SER A 201 -11.38 11.25 2.35
C SER A 201 -11.99 10.54 1.12
N SER A 202 -11.89 9.23 1.01
CA SER A 202 -12.62 8.41 0.03
C SER A 202 -12.83 6.94 0.45
N ILE A 203 -12.66 6.58 1.70
CA ILE A 203 -13.23 5.30 2.15
C ILE A 203 -14.74 5.49 2.15
N SER A 204 -15.45 4.64 1.40
CA SER A 204 -16.93 4.69 1.47
C SER A 204 -17.34 4.45 2.93
N PRO A 205 -18.44 5.03 3.42
CA PRO A 205 -18.91 4.79 4.78
C PRO A 205 -19.06 3.29 5.10
N LEU A 206 -19.32 2.47 4.10
CA LEU A 206 -19.33 1.00 4.20
C LEU A 206 -17.93 0.44 4.49
N GLU A 207 -16.90 0.91 3.78
CA GLU A 207 -15.52 0.45 3.97
C GLU A 207 -14.97 0.88 5.34
N GLU A 208 -15.37 2.06 5.82
CA GLU A 208 -15.05 2.51 7.18
C GLU A 208 -15.69 1.60 8.24
N ALA A 209 -16.96 1.22 8.04
CA ALA A 209 -17.65 0.28 8.93
C ALA A 209 -16.95 -1.09 8.95
N PHE A 210 -16.50 -1.59 7.80
CA PHE A 210 -15.70 -2.83 7.73
C PHE A 210 -14.37 -2.71 8.50
N ASN A 211 -13.64 -1.62 8.34
CA ASN A 211 -12.36 -1.43 9.01
C ASN A 211 -12.52 -1.35 10.54
N GLN A 212 -13.56 -0.67 11.01
CA GLN A 212 -13.88 -0.58 12.43
C GLN A 212 -14.23 -1.96 13.02
N LEU A 213 -15.05 -2.74 12.32
CA LEU A 213 -15.40 -4.09 12.74
C LEU A 213 -14.18 -5.03 12.77
N GLU A 214 -13.31 -4.97 11.77
CA GLU A 214 -12.08 -5.77 11.71
C GLU A 214 -11.16 -5.48 12.89
N GLU A 215 -10.92 -4.21 13.18
CA GLU A 215 -10.09 -3.79 14.31
C GLU A 215 -10.70 -4.22 15.66
N GLN A 216 -12.01 -4.10 15.81
CA GLN A 216 -12.69 -4.53 17.01
C GLN A 216 -12.57 -6.05 17.21
N ILE A 217 -12.74 -6.86 16.14
CA ILE A 217 -12.52 -8.32 16.20
C ILE A 217 -11.09 -8.63 16.66
N LYS A 218 -10.08 -7.94 16.11
CA LYS A 218 -8.67 -8.15 16.48
C LYS A 218 -8.37 -7.84 17.94
N GLN A 219 -9.05 -6.81 18.50
CA GLN A 219 -8.80 -6.33 19.86
C GLN A 219 -9.57 -7.06 20.94
N THR A 220 -10.83 -7.40 20.70
CA THR A 220 -11.76 -7.81 21.77
C THR A 220 -12.33 -9.22 21.62
N SER A 221 -12.30 -9.81 20.42
CA SER A 221 -12.98 -11.09 20.20
C SER A 221 -12.30 -12.26 20.92
N SER A 222 -13.12 -13.03 21.61
CA SER A 222 -12.71 -14.28 22.29
C SER A 222 -12.36 -15.41 21.28
N LYS A 223 -12.98 -15.39 20.08
CA LYS A 223 -12.79 -16.34 18.98
C LYS A 223 -12.21 -15.64 17.74
N ARG A 224 -11.11 -14.95 17.91
CA ARG A 224 -10.54 -14.05 16.90
C ARG A 224 -10.43 -14.66 15.50
N GLU A 225 -9.84 -15.84 15.35
CA GLU A 225 -9.62 -16.47 14.05
C GLU A 225 -10.94 -16.84 13.35
N GLU A 226 -11.90 -17.37 14.11
CA GLU A 226 -13.22 -17.74 13.58
C GLU A 226 -13.99 -16.48 13.14
N HIS A 227 -13.99 -15.42 13.98
CA HIS A 227 -14.68 -14.17 13.66
C HIS A 227 -14.00 -13.41 12.52
N LEU A 228 -12.67 -13.43 12.40
CA LEU A 228 -11.98 -12.86 11.22
C LEU A 228 -12.34 -13.62 9.95
N SER A 229 -12.42 -14.95 10.00
CA SER A 229 -12.84 -15.76 8.85
C SER A 229 -14.28 -15.43 8.43
N ALA A 230 -15.21 -15.36 9.38
CA ALA A 230 -16.61 -14.98 9.11
C ALA A 230 -16.70 -13.54 8.55
N PHE A 231 -15.95 -12.61 9.11
CA PHE A 231 -15.86 -11.23 8.63
C PHE A 231 -15.36 -11.13 7.18
N LEU A 232 -14.29 -11.84 6.83
CA LEU A 232 -13.77 -11.86 5.45
C LEU A 232 -14.79 -12.43 4.46
N MET A 233 -15.51 -13.49 4.86
CA MET A 233 -16.59 -14.05 4.04
C MET A 233 -17.75 -13.07 3.88
N LEU A 234 -18.12 -12.33 4.93
CA LEU A 234 -19.15 -11.30 4.89
C LEU A 234 -18.77 -10.15 3.94
N LYS A 235 -17.54 -9.65 4.07
CA LYS A 235 -17.01 -8.58 3.21
C LYS A 235 -16.98 -9.00 1.74
N GLU A 236 -16.52 -10.23 1.46
CA GLU A 236 -16.51 -10.78 0.10
C GLU A 236 -17.93 -10.92 -0.47
N GLU A 237 -18.89 -11.45 0.32
CA GLU A 237 -20.25 -11.66 -0.16
C GLU A 237 -20.98 -10.35 -0.41
N MET A 238 -20.80 -9.34 0.45
CA MET A 238 -21.37 -7.99 0.26
C MET A 238 -20.79 -7.27 -0.96
N GLY A 239 -19.59 -7.61 -1.42
CA GLY A 239 -18.95 -7.05 -2.62
C GLY A 239 -19.44 -7.67 -3.94
N LYS A 240 -20.24 -8.75 -3.93
CA LYS A 240 -20.71 -9.44 -5.13
C LYS A 240 -21.95 -8.76 -5.71
N LYS A 241 -22.04 -8.69 -7.06
CA LYS A 241 -23.25 -8.19 -7.76
C LYS A 241 -24.50 -9.04 -7.48
N ASP A 242 -24.31 -10.36 -7.32
CA ASP A 242 -25.36 -11.33 -7.01
C ASP A 242 -25.17 -11.86 -5.58
N SER A 243 -25.11 -10.95 -4.61
CA SER A 243 -24.94 -11.30 -3.20
C SER A 243 -26.12 -12.12 -2.67
N LYS A 244 -25.80 -13.12 -1.85
CA LYS A 244 -26.81 -14.01 -1.25
C LYS A 244 -27.20 -13.46 0.12
N SER A 245 -28.36 -12.80 0.21
CA SER A 245 -28.85 -12.19 1.46
C SER A 245 -28.85 -13.18 2.63
N PHE A 246 -29.30 -14.42 2.41
CA PHE A 246 -29.32 -15.44 3.47
C PHE A 246 -27.91 -15.74 4.05
N LEU A 247 -26.85 -15.63 3.21
CA LEU A 247 -25.49 -15.86 3.67
C LEU A 247 -24.96 -14.65 4.45
N ILE A 248 -25.29 -13.44 4.02
CA ILE A 248 -25.00 -12.20 4.73
C ILE A 248 -25.66 -12.24 6.11
N ASP A 249 -26.95 -12.55 6.17
CA ASP A 249 -27.72 -12.66 7.43
C ASP A 249 -27.11 -13.69 8.39
N ALA A 250 -26.75 -14.87 7.86
CA ALA A 250 -26.15 -15.94 8.68
C ALA A 250 -24.77 -15.54 9.25
N LEU A 251 -23.95 -14.84 8.47
CA LEU A 251 -22.63 -14.37 8.92
C LEU A 251 -22.76 -13.25 9.95
N LEU A 252 -23.71 -12.34 9.76
CA LEU A 252 -24.00 -11.29 10.75
C LEU A 252 -24.53 -11.90 12.05
N ASP A 253 -25.47 -12.85 11.99
CA ASP A 253 -26.00 -13.52 13.18
C ASP A 253 -24.93 -14.30 13.93
N TYR A 254 -23.95 -14.87 13.21
CA TYR A 254 -22.80 -15.51 13.83
C TYR A 254 -21.91 -14.50 14.57
N LEU A 255 -21.58 -13.37 13.93
CA LEU A 255 -20.75 -12.33 14.54
C LEU A 255 -21.44 -11.62 15.71
N LYS A 256 -22.79 -11.48 15.69
CA LYS A 256 -23.60 -10.90 16.79
C LYS A 256 -23.59 -11.72 18.09
N GLN A 257 -23.15 -12.97 18.05
CA GLN A 257 -22.98 -13.76 19.27
C GLN A 257 -21.86 -13.21 20.17
N GLU A 258 -20.97 -12.39 19.62
CA GLU A 258 -19.93 -11.70 20.38
C GLU A 258 -20.40 -10.28 20.73
N GLU A 259 -20.81 -10.06 21.99
CA GLU A 259 -21.37 -8.78 22.47
C GLU A 259 -20.44 -7.58 22.23
N SER A 260 -19.12 -7.81 22.24
CA SER A 260 -18.12 -6.77 22.02
C SER A 260 -18.12 -6.18 20.60
N LEU A 261 -18.80 -6.81 19.63
CA LEU A 261 -18.90 -6.38 18.24
C LEU A 261 -20.23 -5.68 17.91
N ALA A 262 -21.15 -5.55 18.88
CA ALA A 262 -22.52 -5.11 18.65
C ALA A 262 -22.62 -3.70 18.00
N THR A 263 -21.76 -2.78 18.40
CA THR A 263 -21.75 -1.39 17.91
C THR A 263 -21.36 -1.32 16.44
N GLU A 264 -20.26 -1.98 16.08
CA GLU A 264 -19.69 -2.01 14.73
C GLU A 264 -20.61 -2.76 13.77
N LEU A 265 -21.20 -3.88 14.21
CA LEU A 265 -22.20 -4.62 13.43
C LEU A 265 -23.46 -3.80 13.17
N SER A 266 -23.97 -3.08 14.18
CA SER A 266 -25.10 -2.15 13.98
C SER A 266 -24.81 -1.03 13.00
N THR A 267 -23.55 -0.60 12.91
CA THR A 267 -23.12 0.39 11.94
C THR A 267 -23.08 -0.21 10.53
N LEU A 268 -22.57 -1.43 10.39
CA LEU A 268 -22.48 -2.14 9.12
C LEU A 268 -23.87 -2.49 8.54
N GLU A 269 -24.83 -2.86 9.39
CA GLU A 269 -26.21 -3.20 9.00
C GLU A 269 -26.96 -2.04 8.29
N LYS A 270 -26.53 -0.80 8.46
CA LYS A 270 -27.14 0.34 7.76
C LYS A 270 -26.87 0.35 6.24
N PHE A 271 -25.95 -0.51 5.78
CA PHE A 271 -25.55 -0.62 4.38
C PHE A 271 -26.07 -1.90 3.69
N ILE A 272 -26.82 -2.71 4.39
CA ILE A 272 -27.42 -3.95 3.91
C ILE A 272 -28.92 -3.72 3.66
#